data_9321e4e7332c129bf0b249b42cfe639c
#
_entry.id   9321e4e7332c129bf0b249b42cfe639c
#
_cell.length_a   1.000
_cell.length_b   1.000
_cell.length_c   1.000
_cell.angle_alpha   90.00
_cell.angle_beta   90.00
_cell.angle_gamma   90.00
#
_symmetry.space_group_name_H-M   'P 1'
#
loop_
_entity.id
_entity.type
_entity.pdbx_description
1 polymer ?
#
loop_
_entity_poly.entity_id
_entity_poly.type
_entity_poly.pdbx_seq_one_letter_code
_entity_poly.pdbx_strand_id
1 'polypeptide(L)'
;MPRAAALALLLLLYMLCGPLQARTVYRCVQKGTVSMATAPEPGSSCKAMEIEDNAVQTPNLWGNFGVFSGTLYEREQDGKLVYSTRNLPGSTPYLRFTVATPPGEPAHAGLGRVGTPQLNRHALQFRAAAKATGVDDAWLRAVAHAESAFDEKAVSPKGAQGVMQLMPDTATEYGVTDPLSAAQSINGGARYMKSLLRRYNGDRTLAAAAYNAGIGVVTRYGGVPPYAETRQYVDKVLALYSRYREAMGTGPERPAL
;
A
#
# COMPACT_ATOMS: atom_id res chain seq x y z
N MET A 1 38.85 8.04 52.74
CA MET A 1 37.40 8.01 52.53
C MET A 1 36.98 8.55 51.15
N PRO A 2 37.58 8.12 50.01
CA PRO A 2 37.10 8.59 48.67
C PRO A 2 36.36 7.48 47.87
N ARG A 3 36.21 6.25 48.42
CA ARG A 3 35.57 5.16 47.69
C ARG A 3 34.04 5.13 47.77
N ALA A 4 33.44 5.74 48.79
CA ALA A 4 31.98 5.78 48.96
C ALA A 4 31.30 6.83 48.07
N ALA A 5 31.98 7.93 47.73
CA ALA A 5 31.44 8.97 46.88
C ALA A 5 31.37 8.56 45.39
N ALA A 6 32.31 7.73 44.94
CA ALA A 6 32.34 7.24 43.56
C ALA A 6 31.24 6.20 43.27
N LEU A 7 30.85 5.39 44.25
CA LEU A 7 29.76 4.43 44.13
C LEU A 7 28.38 5.12 44.08
N ALA A 8 28.21 6.18 44.86
CA ALA A 8 26.96 6.97 44.86
C ALA A 8 26.73 7.70 43.54
N LEU A 9 27.79 8.19 42.90
CA LEU A 9 27.71 8.88 41.60
C LEU A 9 27.38 7.90 40.46
N LEU A 10 27.90 6.67 40.50
CA LEU A 10 27.61 5.62 39.53
C LEU A 10 26.15 5.11 39.65
N LEU A 11 25.60 5.04 40.86
CA LEU A 11 24.21 4.67 41.12
C LEU A 11 23.23 5.78 40.69
N LEU A 12 23.62 7.07 40.77
CA LEU A 12 22.79 8.18 40.28
C LEU A 12 22.76 8.23 38.74
N LEU A 13 23.85 7.86 38.05
CA LEU A 13 23.84 7.78 36.56
C LEU A 13 23.00 6.59 36.07
N TYR A 14 22.84 5.52 36.82
CA TYR A 14 21.99 4.39 36.45
C TYR A 14 20.48 4.67 36.59
N MET A 15 20.10 5.67 37.41
CA MET A 15 18.70 6.08 37.59
C MET A 15 18.22 7.05 36.51
N LEU A 16 19.12 7.59 35.66
CA LEU A 16 18.77 8.51 34.57
C LEU A 16 18.59 7.80 33.21
N CYS A 17 18.95 6.52 33.13
CA CYS A 17 18.62 5.67 31.98
C CYS A 17 17.31 4.92 32.28
N GLY A 18 16.19 5.64 32.28
CA GLY A 18 14.88 5.01 32.21
C GLY A 18 14.81 4.13 30.96
N PRO A 19 14.21 2.92 31.03
CA PRO A 19 14.05 2.09 29.85
C PRO A 19 13.31 2.92 28.78
N LEU A 20 13.83 2.94 27.55
CA LEU A 20 13.14 3.41 26.38
C LEU A 20 11.77 2.70 26.34
N GLN A 21 10.72 3.39 26.75
CA GLN A 21 9.38 2.83 26.75
C GLN A 21 8.85 2.94 25.32
N ALA A 22 8.82 1.81 24.64
CA ALA A 22 8.05 1.68 23.43
C ALA A 22 6.59 2.09 23.72
N ARG A 23 6.05 3.03 22.93
CA ARG A 23 4.67 3.46 23.08
C ARG A 23 3.77 2.52 22.32
N THR A 24 2.84 1.89 23.01
CA THR A 24 1.84 1.04 22.37
C THR A 24 0.72 1.89 21.79
N VAL A 25 0.47 1.75 20.50
CA VAL A 25 -0.66 2.34 19.79
C VAL A 25 -1.53 1.22 19.24
N TYR A 26 -2.83 1.38 19.28
CA TYR A 26 -3.81 0.40 18.82
C TYR A 26 -4.41 0.84 17.50
N ARG A 27 -4.31 -0.02 16.49
CA ARG A 27 -5.09 0.11 15.26
C ARG A 27 -6.41 -0.61 15.44
N CYS A 28 -7.51 0.15 15.50
CA CYS A 28 -8.84 -0.36 15.76
C CYS A 28 -9.72 -0.31 14.50
N VAL A 29 -10.51 -1.36 14.28
CA VAL A 29 -11.43 -1.46 13.14
C VAL A 29 -12.84 -1.69 13.65
N GLN A 30 -13.79 -0.83 13.23
CA GLN A 30 -15.20 -0.95 13.53
C GLN A 30 -16.02 -0.59 12.28
N LYS A 31 -16.89 -1.50 11.83
CA LYS A 31 -17.74 -1.33 10.63
C LYS A 31 -16.97 -0.85 9.41
N GLY A 32 -15.76 -1.40 9.17
CA GLY A 32 -14.89 -1.06 8.05
C GLY A 32 -14.11 0.26 8.20
N THR A 33 -14.35 1.03 9.26
CA THR A 33 -13.60 2.26 9.55
C THR A 33 -12.41 1.98 10.46
N VAL A 34 -11.25 2.48 10.09
CA VAL A 34 -10.01 2.36 10.85
C VAL A 34 -9.82 3.59 11.74
N SER A 35 -9.39 3.38 12.98
CA SER A 35 -8.93 4.41 13.90
C SER A 35 -7.63 4.03 14.58
N MET A 36 -6.90 5.02 15.07
CA MET A 36 -5.70 4.85 15.88
C MET A 36 -5.99 5.38 17.28
N ALA A 37 -5.61 4.61 18.31
CA ALA A 37 -5.89 4.97 19.69
C ALA A 37 -4.75 4.55 20.62
N THR A 38 -4.64 5.19 21.77
CA THR A 38 -3.66 4.84 22.83
C THR A 38 -4.17 3.75 23.78
N ALA A 39 -5.43 3.33 23.61
CA ALA A 39 -6.05 2.19 24.31
C ALA A 39 -7.05 1.51 23.38
N PRO A 40 -7.40 0.22 23.62
CA PRO A 40 -8.44 -0.47 22.83
C PRO A 40 -9.78 0.28 22.89
N GLU A 41 -10.42 0.44 21.72
CA GLU A 41 -11.72 1.11 21.62
C GLU A 41 -12.86 0.12 21.86
N PRO A 42 -13.88 0.50 22.64
CA PRO A 42 -15.07 -0.33 22.87
C PRO A 42 -15.76 -0.68 21.54
N GLY A 43 -16.11 -1.97 21.37
CA GLY A 43 -16.83 -2.46 20.20
C GLY A 43 -16.00 -2.49 18.91
N SER A 44 -14.69 -2.29 18.99
CA SER A 44 -13.76 -2.38 17.87
C SER A 44 -12.84 -3.59 17.98
N SER A 45 -12.40 -4.13 16.85
CA SER A 45 -11.30 -5.09 16.79
C SER A 45 -9.98 -4.32 16.74
N CYS A 46 -9.20 -4.38 17.82
CA CYS A 46 -7.97 -3.60 17.96
C CYS A 46 -6.74 -4.49 17.95
N LYS A 47 -5.71 -4.10 17.19
CA LYS A 47 -4.38 -4.72 17.18
C LYS A 47 -3.37 -3.73 17.76
N ALA A 48 -2.63 -4.17 18.79
CA ALA A 48 -1.54 -3.40 19.37
C ALA A 48 -0.36 -3.34 18.40
N MET A 49 0.29 -2.18 18.34
CA MET A 49 1.53 -1.91 17.61
C MET A 49 2.46 -1.16 18.53
N GLU A 50 3.72 -1.60 18.62
CA GLU A 50 4.75 -0.89 19.38
C GLU A 50 5.46 0.11 18.49
N ILE A 51 5.60 1.35 18.97
CA ILE A 51 6.32 2.43 18.29
C ILE A 51 7.54 2.74 19.15
N GLU A 52 8.73 2.54 18.60
CA GLU A 52 9.98 2.92 19.24
C GLU A 52 10.17 4.43 19.13
N ASP A 53 10.46 5.12 20.25
CA ASP A 53 10.66 6.59 20.28
C ASP A 53 11.87 7.05 19.43
N ASN A 54 12.77 6.13 19.05
CA ASN A 54 13.95 6.36 18.20
C ASN A 54 13.74 5.95 16.74
N ALA A 55 12.54 5.60 16.34
CA ALA A 55 12.27 5.26 14.94
C ALA A 55 12.53 6.50 14.07
N VAL A 56 13.64 6.48 13.34
CA VAL A 56 14.00 7.50 12.34
C VAL A 56 12.94 7.59 11.24
N GLN A 57 12.05 6.60 11.18
CA GLN A 57 10.85 6.55 10.34
C GLN A 57 9.70 5.99 11.16
N THR A 58 8.79 6.84 11.59
CA THR A 58 7.48 6.38 12.07
C THR A 58 6.81 5.59 10.95
N PRO A 59 6.36 4.35 11.22
CA PRO A 59 5.60 3.60 10.22
C PRO A 59 4.46 4.46 9.70
N ASN A 60 4.27 4.53 8.38
CA ASN A 60 3.11 5.24 7.83
C ASN A 60 1.84 4.46 8.20
N LEU A 61 1.26 4.79 9.34
CA LEU A 61 0.08 4.13 9.91
C LEU A 61 -1.18 4.37 9.09
N TRP A 62 -1.16 5.34 8.17
CA TRP A 62 -2.31 5.83 7.42
C TRP A 62 -2.30 5.45 5.94
N GLY A 63 -1.16 4.92 5.46
CA GLY A 63 -1.00 4.62 4.04
C GLY A 63 -0.83 5.89 3.18
N ASN A 64 -1.10 5.76 1.87
CA ASN A 64 -0.88 6.83 0.89
C ASN A 64 -2.08 7.73 0.67
N PHE A 65 -2.63 8.30 1.71
CA PHE A 65 -3.77 9.21 1.55
C PHE A 65 -3.38 10.63 1.11
N GLY A 66 -2.13 10.88 0.70
CA GLY A 66 -1.66 12.22 0.33
C GLY A 66 -1.63 13.14 1.55
N VAL A 67 -2.53 14.11 1.60
CA VAL A 67 -2.76 14.96 2.79
C VAL A 67 -3.88 14.34 3.60
N PHE A 68 -3.56 13.83 4.78
CA PHE A 68 -4.55 13.32 5.72
C PHE A 68 -4.80 14.35 6.82
N SER A 69 -6.04 14.79 6.95
CA SER A 69 -6.47 15.69 8.02
C SER A 69 -7.45 14.97 8.92
N GLY A 70 -7.29 15.13 10.21
CA GLY A 70 -8.16 14.49 11.19
C GLY A 70 -8.25 15.28 12.50
N THR A 71 -9.05 14.76 13.41
CA THR A 71 -9.14 15.24 14.78
C THR A 71 -8.75 14.12 15.72
N LEU A 72 -7.83 14.39 16.64
CA LEU A 72 -7.55 13.54 17.77
C LEU A 72 -8.52 13.95 18.88
N TYR A 73 -9.22 12.98 19.43
CA TYR A 73 -10.13 13.13 20.53
C TYR A 73 -9.51 12.55 21.79
N GLU A 74 -9.77 13.18 22.92
CA GLU A 74 -9.40 12.65 24.23
C GLU A 74 -10.64 12.26 25.03
N ARG A 75 -10.50 11.27 25.88
CA ARG A 75 -11.50 10.86 26.87
C ARG A 75 -10.83 10.20 28.07
N GLU A 76 -11.51 10.17 29.17
CA GLU A 76 -11.10 9.38 30.33
C GLU A 76 -11.61 7.95 30.21
N GLN A 77 -10.74 6.97 30.45
CA GLN A 77 -11.07 5.55 30.49
C GLN A 77 -10.29 4.93 31.65
N ASP A 78 -11.00 4.36 32.62
CA ASP A 78 -10.41 3.71 33.80
C ASP A 78 -9.41 4.63 34.56
N GLY A 79 -9.76 5.91 34.73
CA GLY A 79 -8.95 6.91 35.40
C GLY A 79 -7.71 7.36 34.64
N LYS A 80 -7.62 7.06 33.34
CA LYS A 80 -6.51 7.46 32.46
C LYS A 80 -7.03 8.23 31.25
N LEU A 81 -6.28 9.24 30.81
CA LEU A 81 -6.55 9.91 29.55
C LEU A 81 -6.13 9.00 28.39
N VAL A 82 -7.07 8.74 27.50
CA VAL A 82 -6.85 7.98 26.27
C VAL A 82 -7.23 8.82 25.06
N TYR A 83 -6.52 8.63 23.98
CA TYR A 83 -6.68 9.39 22.75
C TYR A 83 -7.10 8.47 21.60
N SER A 84 -7.95 8.97 20.71
CA SER A 84 -8.38 8.26 19.52
C SER A 84 -8.64 9.23 18.36
N THR A 85 -8.42 8.76 17.15
CA THR A 85 -8.84 9.49 15.93
C THR A 85 -10.34 9.30 15.63
N ARG A 86 -11.03 8.50 16.40
CA ARG A 86 -12.49 8.33 16.35
C ARG A 86 -13.18 9.16 17.43
N ASN A 87 -14.24 9.86 17.06
CA ASN A 87 -15.11 10.48 18.04
C ASN A 87 -15.94 9.40 18.75
N LEU A 88 -15.58 9.07 19.98
CA LEU A 88 -16.25 8.09 20.82
C LEU A 88 -17.15 8.80 21.83
N PRO A 89 -18.20 8.14 22.33
CA PRO A 89 -19.03 8.72 23.40
C PRO A 89 -18.19 9.18 24.59
N GLY A 90 -18.41 10.41 25.04
CA GLY A 90 -17.68 11.04 26.15
C GLY A 90 -16.31 11.58 25.79
N SER A 91 -15.93 11.59 24.50
CA SER A 91 -14.67 12.21 24.06
C SER A 91 -14.85 13.68 23.67
N THR A 92 -13.79 14.47 23.88
CA THR A 92 -13.70 15.87 23.46
C THR A 92 -12.62 16.06 22.42
N PRO A 93 -12.76 16.99 21.45
CA PRO A 93 -11.70 17.29 20.49
C PRO A 93 -10.47 17.82 21.22
N TYR A 94 -9.31 17.16 21.03
CA TYR A 94 -8.03 17.56 21.63
C TYR A 94 -7.14 18.30 20.66
N LEU A 95 -6.94 17.75 19.45
CA LEU A 95 -6.02 18.31 18.46
C LEU A 95 -6.56 18.08 17.05
N ARG A 96 -6.58 19.12 16.24
CA ARG A 96 -6.72 18.95 14.77
C ARG A 96 -5.35 18.82 14.16
N PHE A 97 -5.15 17.81 13.32
CA PHE A 97 -3.88 17.56 12.67
C PHE A 97 -4.06 17.41 11.17
N THR A 98 -2.99 17.77 10.46
CA THR A 98 -2.85 17.51 9.04
C THR A 98 -1.48 16.88 8.85
N VAL A 99 -1.46 15.66 8.34
CA VAL A 99 -0.24 14.94 7.98
C VAL A 99 -0.13 14.98 6.47
N ALA A 100 0.87 15.68 5.97
CA ALA A 100 1.27 15.62 4.57
C ALA A 100 2.24 14.44 4.44
N THR A 101 1.86 13.41 3.67
CA THR A 101 2.83 12.41 3.24
C THR A 101 3.73 13.06 2.20
N PRO A 102 5.06 13.04 2.38
CA PRO A 102 5.98 13.59 1.37
C PRO A 102 5.69 12.97 0.01
N PRO A 103 5.69 13.74 -1.08
CA PRO A 103 5.59 13.19 -2.42
C PRO A 103 6.73 12.19 -2.62
N GLY A 104 6.41 10.93 -2.80
CA GLY A 104 7.38 9.87 -3.09
C GLY A 104 7.58 8.79 -2.03
N GLU A 105 6.94 8.85 -0.87
CA GLU A 105 6.99 7.79 0.13
C GLU A 105 5.61 7.31 0.59
N PRO A 106 5.05 6.34 -0.10
CA PRO A 106 4.06 5.47 0.49
C PRO A 106 4.73 4.22 1.00
N ALA A 107 4.94 4.15 2.29
CA ALA A 107 5.26 2.87 2.90
C ALA A 107 3.98 2.05 3.01
N HIS A 108 3.74 1.17 2.04
CA HIS A 108 2.84 0.06 2.25
C HIS A 108 3.66 -1.15 2.64
N ALA A 109 3.43 -1.69 3.82
CA ALA A 109 3.83 -3.05 4.12
C ALA A 109 3.15 -3.95 3.08
N GLY A 110 3.90 -4.39 2.06
CA GLY A 110 3.44 -5.29 1.02
C GLY A 110 3.56 -4.79 -0.43
N LEU A 111 3.45 -3.48 -0.71
CA LEU A 111 3.45 -3.00 -2.10
C LEU A 111 4.66 -2.13 -2.47
N GLY A 112 5.59 -1.90 -1.54
CA GLY A 112 6.80 -1.14 -1.80
C GLY A 112 6.58 0.34 -2.19
N ARG A 113 7.66 1.06 -2.41
CA ARG A 113 7.66 2.45 -2.91
C ARG A 113 7.02 2.50 -4.31
N VAL A 114 6.24 3.55 -4.60
CA VAL A 114 5.91 3.89 -5.99
C VAL A 114 7.22 4.35 -6.64
N GLY A 115 7.93 3.40 -7.25
CA GLY A 115 9.27 3.60 -7.78
C GLY A 115 9.31 4.59 -8.95
N THR A 116 10.52 4.98 -9.32
CA THR A 116 10.79 5.77 -10.53
C THR A 116 10.47 4.93 -11.77
N PRO A 117 9.83 5.48 -12.82
CA PRO A 117 9.57 4.77 -14.07
C PRO A 117 10.83 4.13 -14.65
N GLN A 118 10.76 2.85 -14.97
CA GLN A 118 11.87 2.08 -15.56
C GLN A 118 11.59 1.82 -17.04
N LEU A 119 11.88 2.79 -17.89
CA LEU A 119 11.52 2.73 -19.32
C LEU A 119 12.30 1.68 -20.12
N ASN A 120 13.50 1.32 -19.65
CA ASN A 120 14.39 0.40 -20.37
C ASN A 120 14.14 -1.08 -20.02
N ARG A 121 13.50 -1.38 -18.89
CA ARG A 121 13.20 -2.76 -18.49
C ARG A 121 12.19 -3.37 -19.46
N HIS A 122 12.59 -4.46 -20.11
CA HIS A 122 11.78 -5.21 -21.09
C HIS A 122 11.09 -4.32 -22.14
N ALA A 123 11.79 -3.26 -22.59
CA ALA A 123 11.17 -2.19 -23.41
C ALA A 123 10.60 -2.70 -24.73
N LEU A 124 11.26 -3.65 -25.37
CA LEU A 124 10.79 -4.23 -26.64
C LEU A 124 9.55 -5.09 -26.43
N GLN A 125 9.53 -5.89 -25.37
CA GLN A 125 8.42 -6.78 -25.02
C GLN A 125 7.15 -5.98 -24.70
N PHE A 126 7.26 -4.91 -23.90
CA PHE A 126 6.12 -4.06 -23.58
C PHE A 126 5.55 -3.36 -24.83
N ARG A 127 6.42 -2.78 -25.68
CA ARG A 127 5.97 -2.17 -26.94
C ARG A 127 5.30 -3.18 -27.87
N ALA A 128 5.86 -4.37 -28.01
CA ALA A 128 5.27 -5.43 -28.82
C ALA A 128 3.90 -5.87 -28.26
N ALA A 129 3.79 -6.10 -26.95
CA ALA A 129 2.56 -6.50 -26.30
C ALA A 129 1.48 -5.39 -26.40
N ALA A 130 1.85 -4.14 -26.19
CA ALA A 130 0.94 -2.99 -26.33
C ALA A 130 0.42 -2.91 -27.78
N LYS A 131 1.28 -3.02 -28.79
CA LYS A 131 0.89 -3.03 -30.20
C LYS A 131 -0.04 -4.21 -30.53
N ALA A 132 0.26 -5.41 -30.05
CA ALA A 132 -0.53 -6.62 -30.33
C ALA A 132 -1.90 -6.62 -29.65
N THR A 133 -2.01 -6.01 -28.46
CA THR A 133 -3.24 -6.02 -27.67
C THR A 133 -4.07 -4.75 -27.80
N GLY A 134 -3.45 -3.63 -28.16
CA GLY A 134 -4.05 -2.29 -28.11
C GLY A 134 -4.13 -1.71 -26.70
N VAL A 135 -3.52 -2.38 -25.69
CA VAL A 135 -3.42 -1.84 -24.33
C VAL A 135 -2.28 -0.83 -24.28
N ASP A 136 -2.48 0.28 -23.58
CA ASP A 136 -1.49 1.34 -23.42
C ASP A 136 -0.19 0.78 -22.78
N ASP A 137 0.97 1.04 -23.41
CA ASP A 137 2.29 0.60 -22.93
C ASP A 137 2.58 1.13 -21.53
N ALA A 138 2.25 2.39 -21.24
CA ALA A 138 2.41 2.98 -19.92
C ALA A 138 1.56 2.25 -18.86
N TRP A 139 0.36 1.80 -19.24
CA TRP A 139 -0.51 1.02 -18.35
C TRP A 139 0.07 -0.37 -18.05
N LEU A 140 0.54 -1.09 -19.07
CA LEU A 140 1.18 -2.40 -18.89
C LEU A 140 2.41 -2.31 -17.99
N ARG A 141 3.24 -1.28 -18.17
CA ARG A 141 4.41 -1.04 -17.31
C ARG A 141 4.02 -0.69 -15.88
N ALA A 142 2.97 0.09 -15.69
CA ALA A 142 2.48 0.42 -14.35
C ALA A 142 2.06 -0.83 -13.59
N VAL A 143 1.33 -1.73 -14.23
CA VAL A 143 0.94 -3.03 -13.67
C VAL A 143 2.16 -3.89 -13.35
N ALA A 144 3.05 -4.11 -14.32
CA ALA A 144 4.26 -4.92 -14.10
C ALA A 144 5.16 -4.37 -12.99
N HIS A 145 5.25 -3.04 -12.88
CA HIS A 145 6.01 -2.38 -11.82
C HIS A 145 5.35 -2.62 -10.45
N ALA A 146 4.01 -2.55 -10.38
CA ALA A 146 3.28 -2.82 -9.15
C ALA A 146 3.42 -4.28 -8.72
N GLU A 147 3.40 -5.22 -9.67
CA GLU A 147 3.43 -6.66 -9.46
C GLU A 147 4.79 -7.18 -8.98
N SER A 148 5.84 -6.89 -9.72
CA SER A 148 7.15 -7.49 -9.50
C SER A 148 8.33 -6.51 -9.55
N ALA A 149 8.10 -5.22 -9.79
CA ALA A 149 9.14 -4.27 -10.19
C ALA A 149 9.97 -4.78 -11.37
N PHE A 150 9.32 -5.51 -12.30
CA PHE A 150 9.91 -6.14 -13.50
C PHE A 150 10.85 -7.32 -13.21
N ASP A 151 10.75 -7.93 -12.04
CA ASP A 151 11.52 -9.15 -11.75
C ASP A 151 10.86 -10.36 -12.44
N GLU A 152 11.58 -10.91 -13.41
CA GLU A 152 11.12 -12.09 -14.15
C GLU A 152 11.13 -13.38 -13.31
N LYS A 153 11.91 -13.41 -12.21
CA LYS A 153 12.01 -14.56 -11.32
C LYS A 153 11.07 -14.46 -10.11
N ALA A 154 10.29 -13.39 -10.00
CA ALA A 154 9.40 -13.19 -8.88
C ALA A 154 8.37 -14.32 -8.76
N VAL A 155 8.25 -14.90 -7.56
CA VAL A 155 7.22 -15.88 -7.20
C VAL A 155 6.58 -15.45 -5.91
N SER A 156 5.27 -15.22 -5.94
CA SER A 156 4.53 -14.81 -4.73
C SER A 156 4.22 -16.01 -3.82
N PRO A 157 3.94 -15.79 -2.54
CA PRO A 157 3.49 -16.86 -1.64
C PRO A 157 2.20 -17.56 -2.09
N LYS A 158 1.39 -16.91 -2.93
CA LYS A 158 0.15 -17.47 -3.51
C LYS A 158 0.39 -18.20 -4.84
N GLY A 159 1.64 -18.23 -5.33
CA GLY A 159 2.02 -18.92 -6.56
C GLY A 159 1.91 -18.10 -7.84
N ALA A 160 1.69 -16.77 -7.75
CA ALA A 160 1.79 -15.89 -8.91
C ALA A 160 3.25 -15.75 -9.37
N GLN A 161 3.51 -15.69 -10.68
CA GLN A 161 4.85 -15.82 -11.23
C GLN A 161 5.19 -14.75 -12.28
N GLY A 162 6.48 -14.41 -12.32
CA GLY A 162 7.13 -13.60 -13.35
C GLY A 162 6.79 -12.11 -13.32
N VAL A 163 7.17 -11.42 -14.39
CA VAL A 163 7.07 -9.95 -14.51
C VAL A 163 5.65 -9.43 -14.23
N MET A 164 4.64 -10.14 -14.70
CA MET A 164 3.23 -9.73 -14.59
C MET A 164 2.48 -10.48 -13.48
N GLN A 165 3.17 -11.28 -12.66
CA GLN A 165 2.62 -12.06 -11.53
C GLN A 165 1.32 -12.81 -11.91
N LEU A 166 1.41 -13.62 -12.95
CA LEU A 166 0.27 -14.42 -13.38
C LEU A 166 0.10 -15.64 -12.48
N MET A 167 -1.13 -15.88 -12.03
CA MET A 167 -1.50 -17.14 -11.39
C MET A 167 -1.43 -18.27 -12.42
N PRO A 168 -1.11 -19.53 -12.01
CA PRO A 168 -0.95 -20.66 -12.94
C PRO A 168 -2.14 -20.84 -13.88
N ASP A 169 -3.36 -20.77 -13.37
CA ASP A 169 -4.58 -20.93 -14.18
C ASP A 169 -4.70 -19.79 -15.20
N THR A 170 -4.43 -18.54 -14.78
CA THR A 170 -4.44 -17.39 -15.67
C THR A 170 -3.31 -17.49 -16.72
N ALA A 171 -2.12 -17.93 -16.33
CA ALA A 171 -1.04 -18.17 -17.28
C ALA A 171 -1.44 -19.17 -18.38
N THR A 172 -2.04 -20.29 -17.97
CA THR A 172 -2.56 -21.31 -18.89
C THR A 172 -3.65 -20.78 -19.81
N GLU A 173 -4.64 -20.06 -19.26
CA GLU A 173 -5.76 -19.47 -20.03
C GLU A 173 -5.26 -18.51 -21.10
N TYR A 174 -4.20 -17.73 -20.77
CA TYR A 174 -3.62 -16.76 -21.71
C TYR A 174 -2.40 -17.31 -22.46
N GLY A 175 -2.22 -18.64 -22.52
CA GLY A 175 -1.22 -19.32 -23.36
C GLY A 175 0.22 -19.02 -22.97
N VAL A 176 0.49 -18.86 -21.69
CA VAL A 176 1.82 -18.72 -21.11
C VAL A 176 2.28 -20.09 -20.62
N THR A 177 3.31 -20.66 -21.26
CA THR A 177 3.88 -21.96 -20.88
C THR A 177 5.07 -21.82 -19.93
N ASP A 178 5.74 -20.68 -19.95
CA ASP A 178 6.82 -20.30 -19.04
C ASP A 178 6.57 -18.89 -18.50
N PRO A 179 5.92 -18.77 -17.33
CA PRO A 179 5.62 -17.46 -16.72
C PRO A 179 6.86 -16.71 -16.21
N LEU A 180 8.02 -17.39 -16.07
CA LEU A 180 9.29 -16.76 -15.72
C LEU A 180 10.03 -16.19 -16.96
N SER A 181 9.58 -16.52 -18.17
CA SER A 181 10.00 -15.83 -19.36
C SER A 181 9.33 -14.44 -19.42
N ALA A 182 10.13 -13.38 -19.33
CA ALA A 182 9.62 -11.99 -19.39
C ALA A 182 8.75 -11.76 -20.63
N ALA A 183 9.14 -12.29 -21.81
CA ALA A 183 8.38 -12.13 -23.03
C ALA A 183 7.01 -12.81 -22.96
N GLN A 184 6.93 -14.03 -22.43
CA GLN A 184 5.67 -14.75 -22.28
C GLN A 184 4.78 -14.12 -21.20
N SER A 185 5.36 -13.80 -20.03
CA SER A 185 4.67 -13.16 -18.93
C SER A 185 4.03 -11.83 -19.34
N ILE A 186 4.80 -10.95 -19.99
CA ILE A 186 4.30 -9.64 -20.47
C ILE A 186 3.20 -9.82 -21.52
N ASN A 187 3.37 -10.74 -22.47
CA ASN A 187 2.40 -10.96 -23.52
C ASN A 187 1.09 -11.55 -22.97
N GLY A 188 1.17 -12.56 -22.08
CA GLY A 188 0.01 -13.14 -21.39
C GLY A 188 -0.71 -12.14 -20.50
N GLY A 189 0.05 -11.40 -19.67
CA GLY A 189 -0.50 -10.34 -18.82
C GLY A 189 -1.17 -9.23 -19.60
N ALA A 190 -0.62 -8.84 -20.77
CA ALA A 190 -1.25 -7.87 -21.64
C ALA A 190 -2.57 -8.36 -22.25
N ARG A 191 -2.65 -9.65 -22.64
CA ARG A 191 -3.92 -10.26 -23.10
C ARG A 191 -4.95 -10.33 -21.98
N TYR A 192 -4.55 -10.73 -20.77
CA TYR A 192 -5.42 -10.72 -19.62
C TYR A 192 -5.92 -9.30 -19.32
N MET A 193 -5.03 -8.32 -19.27
CA MET A 193 -5.41 -6.91 -19.05
C MET A 193 -6.37 -6.39 -20.13
N LYS A 194 -6.15 -6.76 -21.39
CA LYS A 194 -7.11 -6.43 -22.48
C LYS A 194 -8.50 -6.99 -22.19
N SER A 195 -8.60 -8.23 -21.72
CA SER A 195 -9.89 -8.84 -21.40
C SER A 195 -10.59 -8.11 -20.25
N LEU A 196 -9.84 -7.69 -19.23
CA LEU A 196 -10.36 -6.91 -18.11
C LEU A 196 -10.84 -5.52 -18.55
N LEU A 197 -10.03 -4.80 -19.31
CA LEU A 197 -10.43 -3.48 -19.85
C LEU A 197 -11.69 -3.57 -20.71
N ARG A 198 -11.81 -4.61 -21.54
CA ARG A 198 -13.04 -4.85 -22.31
C ARG A 198 -14.24 -5.13 -21.42
N ARG A 199 -14.06 -5.94 -20.39
CA ARG A 199 -15.13 -6.29 -19.43
C ARG A 199 -15.65 -5.09 -18.68
N TYR A 200 -14.78 -4.15 -18.34
CA TYR A 200 -15.10 -2.96 -17.56
C TYR A 200 -15.18 -1.67 -18.41
N ASN A 201 -15.45 -1.78 -19.71
CA ASN A 201 -15.63 -0.65 -20.62
C ASN A 201 -14.50 0.39 -20.60
N GLY A 202 -13.26 -0.08 -20.44
CA GLY A 202 -12.07 0.77 -20.36
C GLY A 202 -11.76 1.35 -18.97
N ASP A 203 -12.60 1.07 -17.95
CA ASP A 203 -12.34 1.50 -16.58
C ASP A 203 -11.09 0.83 -16.02
N ARG A 204 -10.02 1.61 -15.91
CA ARG A 204 -8.71 1.14 -15.40
C ARG A 204 -8.74 0.83 -13.91
N THR A 205 -9.57 1.53 -13.16
CA THR A 205 -9.73 1.29 -11.71
C THR A 205 -10.30 -0.10 -11.45
N LEU A 206 -11.39 -0.44 -12.16
CA LEU A 206 -12.02 -1.76 -12.05
C LEU A 206 -11.13 -2.86 -12.65
N ALA A 207 -10.43 -2.58 -13.75
CA ALA A 207 -9.51 -3.53 -14.38
C ALA A 207 -8.32 -3.84 -13.45
N ALA A 208 -7.74 -2.84 -12.78
CA ALA A 208 -6.68 -3.05 -11.80
C ALA A 208 -7.20 -3.81 -10.57
N ALA A 209 -8.37 -3.47 -10.05
CA ALA A 209 -8.99 -4.19 -8.95
C ALA A 209 -9.23 -5.67 -9.29
N ALA A 210 -9.70 -5.96 -10.50
CA ALA A 210 -9.94 -7.32 -10.96
C ALA A 210 -8.65 -8.09 -11.24
N TYR A 211 -7.60 -7.42 -11.69
CA TYR A 211 -6.28 -8.02 -11.86
C TYR A 211 -5.74 -8.55 -10.52
N ASN A 212 -5.85 -7.74 -9.46
CA ASN A 212 -5.36 -8.09 -8.13
C ASN A 212 -6.30 -9.04 -7.36
N ALA A 213 -7.59 -8.72 -7.29
CA ALA A 213 -8.55 -9.46 -6.46
C ALA A 213 -9.34 -10.55 -7.20
N GLY A 214 -9.29 -10.54 -8.52
CA GLY A 214 -10.06 -11.43 -9.38
C GLY A 214 -11.42 -10.85 -9.78
N ILE A 215 -11.89 -11.23 -10.98
CA ILE A 215 -13.16 -10.79 -11.58
C ILE A 215 -14.36 -11.09 -10.68
N GLY A 216 -14.40 -12.31 -10.08
CA GLY A 216 -15.50 -12.73 -9.23
C GLY A 216 -15.70 -11.85 -8.00
N VAL A 217 -14.59 -11.36 -7.44
CA VAL A 217 -14.62 -10.46 -6.27
C VAL A 217 -15.16 -9.08 -6.68
N VAL A 218 -14.63 -8.49 -7.75
CA VAL A 218 -15.11 -7.18 -8.26
C VAL A 218 -16.58 -7.24 -8.65
N THR A 219 -17.02 -8.35 -9.28
CA THR A 219 -18.43 -8.56 -9.61
C THR A 219 -19.31 -8.65 -8.36
N ARG A 220 -18.87 -9.39 -7.33
CA ARG A 220 -19.61 -9.54 -6.07
C ARG A 220 -19.84 -8.20 -5.34
N TYR A 221 -18.84 -7.33 -5.38
CA TYR A 221 -18.92 -6.02 -4.72
C TYR A 221 -19.46 -4.92 -5.62
N GLY A 222 -19.72 -5.18 -6.89
CA GLY A 222 -20.16 -4.17 -7.86
C GLY A 222 -19.15 -3.04 -8.07
N GLY A 223 -17.86 -3.27 -7.74
CA GLY A 223 -16.81 -2.26 -7.76
C GLY A 223 -15.53 -2.72 -7.10
N VAL A 224 -14.66 -1.76 -6.76
CA VAL A 224 -13.43 -2.05 -6.00
C VAL A 224 -13.80 -2.61 -4.62
N PRO A 225 -13.36 -3.84 -4.29
CA PRO A 225 -13.72 -4.45 -3.02
C PRO A 225 -13.12 -3.69 -1.83
N PRO A 226 -13.71 -3.79 -0.62
CA PRO A 226 -13.24 -3.07 0.57
C PRO A 226 -11.98 -3.70 1.18
N TYR A 227 -11.20 -4.43 0.38
CA TYR A 227 -9.93 -5.01 0.81
C TYR A 227 -8.83 -3.96 0.76
N ALA A 228 -8.12 -3.77 1.89
CA ALA A 228 -7.05 -2.80 1.98
C ALA A 228 -5.96 -3.05 0.92
N GLU A 229 -5.56 -4.32 0.73
CA GLU A 229 -4.58 -4.74 -0.28
C GLU A 229 -5.00 -4.29 -1.69
N THR A 230 -6.24 -4.58 -2.09
CA THR A 230 -6.72 -4.25 -3.44
C THR A 230 -6.84 -2.75 -3.67
N ARG A 231 -7.34 -2.00 -2.69
CA ARG A 231 -7.43 -0.54 -2.79
C ARG A 231 -6.05 0.09 -2.95
N GLN A 232 -5.09 -0.33 -2.13
CA GLN A 232 -3.71 0.12 -2.20
C GLN A 232 -3.06 -0.24 -3.54
N TYR A 233 -3.33 -1.43 -4.05
CA TYR A 233 -2.85 -1.86 -5.36
C TYR A 233 -3.38 -0.95 -6.47
N VAL A 234 -4.68 -0.69 -6.49
CA VAL A 234 -5.32 0.21 -7.46
C VAL A 234 -4.68 1.59 -7.43
N ASP A 235 -4.55 2.19 -6.24
CA ASP A 235 -3.92 3.50 -6.06
C ASP A 235 -2.47 3.51 -6.55
N LYS A 236 -1.70 2.46 -6.25
CA LYS A 236 -0.31 2.31 -6.70
C LYS A 236 -0.22 2.23 -8.22
N VAL A 237 -1.05 1.40 -8.86
CA VAL A 237 -1.03 1.23 -10.32
C VAL A 237 -1.41 2.52 -11.02
N LEU A 238 -2.44 3.24 -10.55
CA LEU A 238 -2.86 4.52 -11.12
C LEU A 238 -1.78 5.60 -10.99
N ALA A 239 -1.11 5.67 -9.82
CA ALA A 239 -0.01 6.59 -9.59
C ALA A 239 1.20 6.28 -10.51
N LEU A 240 1.55 4.99 -10.66
CA LEU A 240 2.59 4.55 -11.59
C LEU A 240 2.22 4.88 -13.03
N TYR A 241 0.97 4.65 -13.43
CA TYR A 241 0.50 4.95 -14.77
C TYR A 241 0.68 6.42 -15.12
N SER A 242 0.27 7.33 -14.24
CA SER A 242 0.49 8.76 -14.44
C SER A 242 1.97 9.09 -14.67
N ARG A 243 2.86 8.53 -13.83
CA ARG A 243 4.32 8.74 -13.95
C ARG A 243 4.90 8.15 -15.24
N TYR A 244 4.46 6.95 -15.65
CA TYR A 244 4.90 6.36 -16.90
C TYR A 244 4.45 7.17 -18.10
N ARG A 245 3.22 7.67 -18.12
CA ARG A 245 2.73 8.55 -19.19
C ARG A 245 3.55 9.83 -19.31
N GLU A 246 3.84 10.47 -18.18
CA GLU A 246 4.68 11.65 -18.14
C GLU A 246 6.09 11.35 -18.66
N ALA A 247 6.74 10.30 -18.15
CA ALA A 247 8.08 9.89 -18.56
C ALA A 247 8.18 9.45 -20.03
N MET A 248 7.09 8.95 -20.61
CA MET A 248 6.98 8.55 -22.02
C MET A 248 6.51 9.69 -22.94
N GLY A 249 6.25 10.90 -22.41
CA GLY A 249 5.82 12.06 -23.18
C GLY A 249 4.40 11.96 -23.74
N THR A 250 3.55 11.08 -23.18
CA THR A 250 2.17 10.89 -23.67
C THR A 250 1.15 11.79 -22.97
N GLY A 251 1.59 12.65 -22.03
CA GLY A 251 0.77 13.67 -21.35
C GLY A 251 -0.38 13.12 -20.48
N PRO A 252 -1.08 13.97 -19.72
CA PRO A 252 -2.24 13.57 -18.95
C PRO A 252 -3.39 13.13 -19.87
N GLU A 253 -4.11 12.10 -19.44
CA GLU A 253 -5.34 11.66 -20.12
C GLU A 253 -6.35 12.80 -20.10
N ARG A 254 -6.87 13.20 -21.28
CA ARG A 254 -8.02 14.12 -21.31
C ARG A 254 -9.21 13.37 -20.73
N PRO A 255 -9.96 13.97 -19.77
CA PRO A 255 -11.21 13.36 -19.35
C PRO A 255 -12.08 13.14 -20.59
N ALA A 256 -12.69 11.98 -20.69
CA ALA A 256 -13.71 11.72 -21.71
C ALA A 256 -14.85 12.73 -21.51
N LEU A 257 -15.15 13.51 -22.57
CA LEU A 257 -16.27 14.44 -22.60
C LEU A 257 -17.59 13.65 -22.58
#